data_c45c0a8d08fdcbb334f6c193a57444e8
#
_entry.id   c45c0a8d08fdcbb334f6c193a57444e8
#
_cell.length_a   1.000
_cell.length_b   1.000
_cell.length_c   1.000
_cell.angle_alpha   90.00
_cell.angle_beta   90.00
_cell.angle_gamma   90.00
#
_symmetry.space_group_name_H-M   'P 1'
#
loop_
_entity.id
_entity.type
_entity.pdbx_description
1 polymer ?
#
loop_
_entity_poly.entity_id
_entity_poly.type
_entity_poly.pdbx_seq_one_letter_code
_entity_poly.pdbx_strand_id
1 'polypeptide(L)'
;MTNHDFIVTTQWSVGRDEVGLAKGDVINESISIPSSLGGVGEGTNPDEMLVAAASSCYIISLAATLERAHFNDISINQESVGTASLTNGKFKMEQIKHQPKISVEASQKEALEKRLDKLLKIADNNCMISNSIRGNVDIKIEPYIL
;
A
#
# COMPACT_ATOMS: atom_id res chain seq x y z
N MET A 1 5.50 -8.35 24.96
CA MET A 1 4.84 -8.30 23.63
C MET A 1 3.47 -7.65 23.75
N THR A 2 3.19 -6.68 22.89
CA THR A 2 1.90 -6.01 22.86
C THR A 2 1.12 -6.47 21.62
N ASN A 3 -0.12 -6.89 21.82
CA ASN A 3 -0.97 -7.35 20.74
C ASN A 3 -2.09 -6.33 20.46
N HIS A 4 -2.38 -6.15 19.19
CA HIS A 4 -3.48 -5.31 18.72
C HIS A 4 -4.29 -6.08 17.68
N ASP A 5 -5.60 -6.12 17.86
CA ASP A 5 -6.51 -6.84 16.96
C ASP A 5 -7.24 -5.87 16.04
N PHE A 6 -7.35 -6.25 14.79
CA PHE A 6 -8.11 -5.52 13.78
C PHE A 6 -9.17 -6.46 13.23
N ILE A 7 -10.44 -6.09 13.32
CA ILE A 7 -11.57 -7.00 13.04
C ILE A 7 -12.29 -6.54 11.78
N VAL A 8 -12.44 -7.47 10.84
CA VAL A 8 -13.21 -7.27 9.61
C VAL A 8 -14.14 -8.45 9.43
N THR A 9 -15.40 -8.17 9.09
CA THR A 9 -16.42 -9.16 8.80
C THR A 9 -16.75 -9.12 7.31
N THR A 10 -16.84 -10.28 6.68
CA THR A 10 -17.20 -10.39 5.26
C THR A 10 -18.43 -11.26 5.09
N GLN A 11 -19.24 -10.93 4.08
CA GLN A 11 -20.42 -11.70 3.70
C GLN A 11 -20.40 -12.00 2.22
N TRP A 12 -20.77 -13.22 1.86
CA TRP A 12 -20.84 -13.69 0.48
C TRP A 12 -21.95 -14.73 0.34
N SER A 13 -22.66 -14.69 -0.76
CA SER A 13 -23.75 -15.65 -1.01
C SER A 13 -23.60 -16.24 -2.41
N VAL A 14 -24.00 -17.50 -2.57
CA VAL A 14 -24.03 -18.25 -3.81
C VAL A 14 -22.62 -18.57 -4.32
N GLY A 15 -22.25 -18.07 -5.47
CA GLY A 15 -21.05 -18.52 -6.16
C GLY A 15 -20.11 -17.39 -6.55
N ARG A 16 -19.28 -17.66 -7.50
CA ARG A 16 -18.17 -16.80 -7.91
C ARG A 16 -18.62 -15.43 -8.43
N ASP A 17 -19.71 -15.38 -9.18
CA ASP A 17 -20.10 -14.17 -9.92
C ASP A 17 -21.14 -13.34 -9.16
N GLU A 18 -20.84 -13.08 -7.91
CA GLU A 18 -21.69 -12.32 -7.02
C GLU A 18 -20.98 -11.11 -6.44
N VAL A 19 -21.71 -10.30 -5.70
CA VAL A 19 -21.19 -9.15 -4.97
C VAL A 19 -21.39 -9.40 -3.48
N GLY A 20 -20.30 -9.29 -2.73
CA GLY A 20 -20.32 -9.41 -1.29
C GLY A 20 -20.06 -8.09 -0.60
N LEU A 21 -19.72 -8.16 0.67
CA LEU A 21 -19.53 -7.01 1.53
C LEU A 21 -18.38 -7.23 2.50
N ALA A 22 -17.57 -6.20 2.71
CA ALA A 22 -16.55 -6.18 3.74
C ALA A 22 -16.82 -5.03 4.70
N LYS A 23 -16.87 -5.32 5.98
CA LYS A 23 -17.12 -4.33 7.04
C LYS A 23 -16.08 -4.41 8.15
N GLY A 24 -15.56 -3.26 8.54
CA GLY A 24 -14.70 -3.07 9.72
C GLY A 24 -15.23 -1.89 10.53
N ASP A 25 -14.41 -1.33 11.38
CA ASP A 25 -14.76 -0.12 12.14
C ASP A 25 -15.11 1.04 11.21
N VAL A 26 -14.37 1.18 10.12
CA VAL A 26 -14.54 2.26 9.14
C VAL A 26 -14.89 1.70 7.77
N ILE A 27 -14.24 0.61 7.37
CA ILE A 27 -14.46 0.00 6.06
C ILE A 27 -15.90 -0.50 5.96
N ASN A 28 -16.56 -0.16 4.85
CA ASN A 28 -17.91 -0.63 4.51
C ASN A 28 -18.01 -0.62 2.99
N GLU A 29 -17.53 -1.68 2.35
CA GLU A 29 -17.37 -1.72 0.90
C GLU A 29 -17.97 -2.97 0.28
N SER A 30 -18.59 -2.80 -0.89
CA SER A 30 -18.94 -3.94 -1.74
C SER A 30 -17.69 -4.55 -2.30
N ILE A 31 -17.65 -5.87 -2.38
CA ILE A 31 -16.52 -6.61 -2.93
C ILE A 31 -16.99 -7.57 -4.02
N SER A 32 -16.16 -7.73 -5.05
CA SER A 32 -16.38 -8.72 -6.11
C SER A 32 -15.06 -9.04 -6.78
N ILE A 33 -15.06 -10.07 -7.62
CA ILE A 33 -13.88 -10.38 -8.43
C ILE A 33 -13.73 -9.26 -9.46
N PRO A 34 -12.52 -8.69 -9.63
CA PRO A 34 -12.34 -7.59 -10.57
C PRO A 34 -12.66 -8.01 -12.01
N SER A 35 -13.15 -7.06 -12.80
CA SER A 35 -13.50 -7.32 -14.20
C SER A 35 -12.29 -7.76 -15.02
N SER A 36 -11.09 -7.29 -14.70
CA SER A 36 -9.85 -7.72 -15.36
C SER A 36 -9.54 -9.20 -15.16
N LEU A 37 -10.10 -9.84 -14.13
CA LEU A 37 -9.99 -11.27 -13.86
C LEU A 37 -11.28 -12.03 -14.22
N GLY A 38 -12.14 -11.41 -15.02
CA GLY A 38 -13.39 -12.02 -15.50
C GLY A 38 -14.54 -11.98 -14.50
N GLY A 39 -14.47 -11.12 -13.50
CA GLY A 39 -15.50 -10.99 -12.48
C GLY A 39 -16.52 -9.90 -12.77
N VAL A 40 -17.44 -9.70 -11.81
CA VAL A 40 -18.50 -8.70 -11.89
C VAL A 40 -17.95 -7.27 -11.89
N GLY A 41 -16.87 -7.03 -11.15
CA GLY A 41 -16.20 -5.74 -11.13
C GLY A 41 -16.98 -4.65 -10.40
N GLU A 42 -17.84 -5.00 -9.45
CA GLU A 42 -18.58 -4.03 -8.66
C GLU A 42 -17.95 -3.87 -7.29
N GLY A 43 -17.77 -2.61 -6.87
CA GLY A 43 -17.08 -2.30 -5.63
C GLY A 43 -15.58 -2.52 -5.74
N THR A 44 -14.94 -2.80 -4.61
CA THR A 44 -13.51 -3.09 -4.57
C THR A 44 -13.27 -4.61 -4.63
N ASN A 45 -12.02 -5.01 -4.48
CA ASN A 45 -11.60 -6.40 -4.53
C ASN A 45 -10.38 -6.60 -3.61
N PRO A 46 -10.05 -7.85 -3.26
CA PRO A 46 -8.92 -8.12 -2.35
C PRO A 46 -7.57 -7.59 -2.84
N ASP A 47 -7.35 -7.60 -4.14
CA ASP A 47 -6.09 -7.19 -4.72
C ASP A 47 -5.87 -5.69 -4.59
N GLU A 48 -6.91 -4.92 -4.89
CA GLU A 48 -6.91 -3.47 -4.67
C GLU A 48 -6.72 -3.16 -3.18
N MET A 49 -7.43 -3.88 -2.31
CA MET A 49 -7.32 -3.66 -0.86
C MET A 49 -5.91 -3.96 -0.34
N LEU A 50 -5.26 -5.00 -0.84
CA LEU A 50 -3.87 -5.31 -0.45
C LEU A 50 -2.93 -4.17 -0.85
N VAL A 51 -3.05 -3.69 -2.09
CA VAL A 51 -2.22 -2.58 -2.58
C VAL A 51 -2.53 -1.30 -1.79
N ALA A 52 -3.80 -1.03 -1.51
CA ALA A 52 -4.21 0.13 -0.71
C ALA A 52 -3.64 0.06 0.71
N ALA A 53 -3.66 -1.11 1.32
CA ALA A 53 -3.09 -1.32 2.66
C ALA A 53 -1.58 -1.05 2.65
N ALA A 54 -0.86 -1.61 1.69
CA ALA A 54 0.58 -1.42 1.56
C ALA A 54 0.93 0.05 1.29
N SER A 55 0.18 0.68 0.39
CA SER A 55 0.38 2.10 0.03
C SER A 55 0.13 3.02 1.21
N SER A 56 -0.98 2.81 1.92
CA SER A 56 -1.35 3.61 3.09
C SER A 56 -0.29 3.50 4.19
N CYS A 57 0.15 2.29 4.46
CA CYS A 57 1.16 2.05 5.48
C CYS A 57 2.48 2.73 5.13
N TYR A 58 2.92 2.58 3.89
CA TYR A 58 4.20 3.14 3.46
C TYR A 58 4.19 4.68 3.48
N ILE A 59 3.13 5.32 2.96
CA ILE A 59 3.08 6.79 2.92
C ILE A 59 3.06 7.40 4.33
N ILE A 60 2.33 6.76 5.26
CA ILE A 60 2.32 7.19 6.66
C ILE A 60 3.70 7.04 7.28
N SER A 61 4.36 5.91 7.04
CA SER A 61 5.70 5.64 7.54
C SER A 61 6.72 6.63 6.97
N LEU A 62 6.61 6.94 5.68
CA LEU A 62 7.52 7.90 5.02
C LEU A 62 7.33 9.31 5.58
N ALA A 63 6.08 9.76 5.72
CA ALA A 63 5.80 11.07 6.29
C ALA A 63 6.35 11.18 7.71
N ALA A 64 6.14 10.16 8.54
CA ALA A 64 6.67 10.13 9.90
C ALA A 64 8.20 10.13 9.92
N THR A 65 8.83 9.43 8.99
CA THR A 65 10.30 9.40 8.87
C THR A 65 10.86 10.77 8.51
N LEU A 66 10.23 11.44 7.54
CA LEU A 66 10.63 12.79 7.14
C LEU A 66 10.44 13.80 8.28
N GLU A 67 9.34 13.70 9.01
CA GLU A 67 9.08 14.56 10.16
C GLU A 67 10.16 14.39 11.23
N ARG A 68 10.48 13.15 11.60
CA ARG A 68 11.54 12.86 12.57
C ARG A 68 12.91 13.33 12.12
N ALA A 69 13.13 13.41 10.82
CA ALA A 69 14.38 13.93 10.24
C ALA A 69 14.37 15.46 10.10
N HIS A 70 13.34 16.12 10.63
CA HIS A 70 13.19 17.59 10.69
C HIS A 70 12.97 18.26 9.33
N PHE A 71 12.34 17.55 8.40
CA PHE A 71 11.84 18.19 7.18
C PHE A 71 10.51 18.88 7.46
N ASN A 72 10.29 20.03 6.81
CA ASN A 72 9.11 20.87 6.99
C ASN A 72 8.28 20.93 5.69
N ASP A 73 7.02 21.34 5.82
CA ASP A 73 6.09 21.46 4.70
C ASP A 73 6.02 20.19 3.86
N ILE A 74 6.00 19.04 4.54
CA ILE A 74 5.97 17.74 3.89
C ILE A 74 4.65 17.54 3.15
N SER A 75 4.74 17.21 1.88
CA SER A 75 3.60 16.78 1.09
C SER A 75 4.03 15.59 0.25
N ILE A 76 3.24 14.51 0.28
CA ILE A 76 3.54 13.30 -0.47
C ILE A 76 2.30 12.90 -1.25
N ASN A 77 2.46 12.73 -2.56
CA ASN A 77 1.43 12.16 -3.41
C ASN A 77 1.99 10.86 -3.98
N GLN A 78 1.36 9.74 -3.67
CA GLN A 78 1.94 8.42 -3.98
C GLN A 78 1.00 7.61 -4.85
N GLU A 79 1.53 7.11 -5.95
CA GLU A 79 0.89 6.07 -6.74
C GLU A 79 1.55 4.74 -6.39
N SER A 80 0.74 3.71 -6.16
CA SER A 80 1.23 2.37 -5.91
C SER A 80 0.65 1.41 -6.93
N VAL A 81 1.50 0.58 -7.50
CA VAL A 81 1.09 -0.39 -8.53
C VAL A 81 1.39 -1.79 -8.02
N GLY A 82 0.35 -2.59 -7.86
CA GLY A 82 0.49 -4.00 -7.57
C GLY A 82 0.42 -4.79 -8.87
N THR A 83 1.35 -5.71 -9.06
CA THR A 83 1.39 -6.58 -10.23
C THR A 83 1.21 -8.02 -9.80
N ALA A 84 0.14 -8.65 -10.29
CA ALA A 84 -0.13 -10.05 -10.07
C ALA A 84 0.20 -10.84 -11.33
N SER A 85 0.64 -12.08 -11.14
CA SER A 85 0.90 -12.98 -12.26
C SER A 85 0.23 -14.32 -12.02
N LEU A 86 -0.06 -15.00 -13.14
CA LEU A 86 -0.62 -16.36 -13.13
C LEU A 86 0.50 -17.34 -13.44
N THR A 87 0.83 -18.20 -12.47
CA THR A 87 1.86 -19.23 -12.61
C THR A 87 1.31 -20.55 -12.10
N ASN A 88 1.41 -21.61 -12.90
CA ASN A 88 0.90 -22.95 -12.56
C ASN A 88 -0.58 -22.93 -12.14
N GLY A 89 -1.39 -22.12 -12.81
CA GLY A 89 -2.83 -22.01 -12.54
C GLY A 89 -3.18 -21.20 -11.30
N LYS A 90 -2.21 -20.54 -10.67
CA LYS A 90 -2.43 -19.75 -9.46
C LYS A 90 -2.00 -18.30 -9.66
N PHE A 91 -2.87 -17.38 -9.25
CA PHE A 91 -2.53 -15.96 -9.18
C PHE A 91 -1.79 -15.65 -7.88
N LYS A 92 -0.80 -14.78 -8.00
CA LYS A 92 -0.04 -14.27 -6.87
C LYS A 92 0.35 -12.82 -7.13
N MET A 93 0.24 -11.99 -6.09
CA MET A 93 0.81 -10.63 -6.13
C MET A 93 2.33 -10.78 -6.07
N GLU A 94 3.01 -10.43 -7.17
CA GLU A 94 4.46 -10.59 -7.29
C GLU A 94 5.21 -9.37 -6.77
N GLN A 95 4.67 -8.19 -7.01
CA GLN A 95 5.35 -6.94 -6.73
C GLN A 95 4.35 -5.85 -6.38
N ILE A 96 4.74 -4.99 -5.46
CA ILE A 96 4.06 -3.71 -5.23
C ILE A 96 5.13 -2.62 -5.35
N LYS A 97 4.90 -1.68 -6.26
CA LYS A 97 5.80 -0.56 -6.50
C LYS A 97 5.16 0.72 -5.99
N HIS A 98 5.81 1.39 -5.06
CA HIS A 98 5.38 2.68 -4.54
C HIS A 98 6.15 3.80 -5.23
N GLN A 99 5.44 4.80 -5.72
CA GLN A 99 6.02 5.95 -6.42
C GLN A 99 5.64 7.25 -5.69
N PRO A 100 6.28 7.53 -4.56
CA PRO A 100 6.00 8.75 -3.80
C PRO A 100 6.60 9.97 -4.49
N LYS A 101 5.78 10.98 -4.70
CA LYS A 101 6.21 12.31 -5.12
C LYS A 101 6.28 13.18 -3.88
N ILE A 102 7.48 13.60 -3.53
CA ILE A 102 7.77 14.23 -2.24
C ILE A 102 8.09 15.71 -2.44
N SER A 103 7.43 16.55 -1.65
CA SER A 103 7.72 17.97 -1.56
C SER A 103 8.02 18.32 -0.10
N VAL A 104 9.03 19.12 0.10
CA VAL A 104 9.41 19.68 1.41
C VAL A 104 9.65 21.18 1.24
N GLU A 105 9.96 21.87 2.35
CA GLU A 105 10.37 23.26 2.30
C GLU A 105 11.50 23.44 1.28
N ALA A 106 11.42 24.48 0.42
CA ALA A 106 12.33 24.67 -0.69
C ALA A 106 13.81 24.68 -0.27
N SER A 107 14.11 25.27 0.89
CA SER A 107 15.47 25.33 1.43
C SER A 107 16.03 23.95 1.82
N GLN A 108 15.18 22.95 1.95
CA GLN A 108 15.57 21.59 2.39
C GLN A 108 15.67 20.59 1.24
N LYS A 109 15.34 20.99 0.04
CA LYS A 109 15.29 20.06 -1.12
C LYS A 109 16.62 19.36 -1.35
N GLU A 110 17.73 20.11 -1.30
CA GLU A 110 19.05 19.53 -1.50
C GLU A 110 19.41 18.52 -0.40
N ALA A 111 19.10 18.86 0.85
CA ALA A 111 19.33 17.96 1.96
C ALA A 111 18.52 16.67 1.83
N LEU A 112 17.28 16.77 1.34
CA LEU A 112 16.44 15.61 1.08
C LEU A 112 17.06 14.73 0.00
N GLU A 113 17.52 15.31 -1.11
CA GLU A 113 18.16 14.56 -2.19
C GLU A 113 19.35 13.73 -1.69
N LYS A 114 20.15 14.30 -0.80
CA LYS A 114 21.33 13.62 -0.25
C LYS A 114 20.99 12.48 0.71
N ARG A 115 19.87 12.58 1.42
CA ARG A 115 19.48 11.65 2.48
C ARG A 115 18.40 10.67 2.05
N LEU A 116 17.88 10.81 0.84
CA LEU A 116 16.66 10.14 0.41
C LEU A 116 16.72 8.62 0.55
N ASP A 117 17.76 8.00 0.01
CA ASP A 117 17.88 6.53 0.01
C ASP A 117 17.81 5.95 1.43
N LYS A 118 18.50 6.59 2.37
CA LYS A 118 18.50 6.16 3.77
C LYS A 118 17.11 6.32 4.40
N LEU A 119 16.45 7.45 4.13
CA LEU A 119 15.14 7.75 4.70
C LEU A 119 14.07 6.80 4.15
N LEU A 120 14.16 6.45 2.87
CA LEU A 120 13.25 5.47 2.27
C LEU A 120 13.40 4.09 2.92
N LYS A 121 14.63 3.67 3.21
CA LYS A 121 14.88 2.39 3.88
C LYS A 121 14.33 2.37 5.31
N ILE A 122 14.51 3.46 6.03
CA ILE A 122 13.95 3.59 7.39
C ILE A 122 12.42 3.49 7.33
N ALA A 123 11.80 4.19 6.39
CA ALA A 123 10.35 4.15 6.22
C ALA A 123 9.85 2.74 5.92
N ASP A 124 10.53 2.02 5.03
CA ASP A 124 10.17 0.64 4.67
C ASP A 124 10.30 -0.30 5.87
N ASN A 125 11.39 -0.18 6.63
CA ASN A 125 11.62 -1.01 7.82
C ASN A 125 10.56 -0.78 8.91
N ASN A 126 9.98 0.40 8.97
CA ASN A 126 8.96 0.75 9.94
C ASN A 126 7.53 0.52 9.43
N CYS A 127 7.37 0.08 8.20
CA CYS A 127 6.07 -0.19 7.61
C CYS A 127 5.62 -1.61 7.98
N MET A 128 4.58 -1.70 8.81
CA MET A 128 4.05 -2.98 9.29
C MET A 128 3.63 -3.90 8.13
N ILE A 129 2.95 -3.37 7.14
CA ILE A 129 2.49 -4.17 6.00
C ILE A 129 3.68 -4.66 5.17
N SER A 130 4.66 -3.80 4.89
CA SER A 130 5.89 -4.24 4.20
C SER A 130 6.57 -5.38 4.96
N ASN A 131 6.68 -5.25 6.28
CA ASN A 131 7.28 -6.29 7.12
C ASN A 131 6.50 -7.60 7.07
N SER A 132 5.16 -7.51 6.94
CA SER A 132 4.29 -8.68 6.91
C SER A 132 4.37 -9.46 5.59
N ILE A 133 4.66 -8.80 4.48
CA ILE A 133 4.67 -9.42 3.15
C ILE A 133 6.07 -9.57 2.56
N ARG A 134 7.09 -9.06 3.24
CA ARG A 134 8.49 -9.13 2.81
C ARG A 134 8.93 -10.57 2.60
N GLY A 135 9.65 -10.81 1.50
CA GLY A 135 10.10 -12.15 1.13
C GLY A 135 9.06 -12.95 0.33
N ASN A 136 7.82 -12.46 0.27
CA ASN A 136 6.75 -13.09 -0.51
C ASN A 136 6.25 -12.16 -1.63
N VAL A 137 6.16 -10.87 -1.35
CA VAL A 137 5.86 -9.84 -2.36
C VAL A 137 7.05 -8.90 -2.44
N ASP A 138 7.54 -8.67 -3.65
CA ASP A 138 8.68 -7.76 -3.87
C ASP A 138 8.19 -6.31 -3.76
N ILE A 139 8.76 -5.56 -2.83
CA ILE A 139 8.43 -4.15 -2.62
C ILE A 139 9.48 -3.28 -3.28
N LYS A 140 9.04 -2.44 -4.22
CA LYS A 140 9.89 -1.50 -4.93
C LYS A 140 9.48 -0.07 -4.59
N ILE A 141 10.45 0.81 -4.45
CA ILE A 141 10.19 2.22 -4.16
C ILE A 141 10.92 3.07 -5.19
N GLU A 142 10.16 3.85 -5.94
CA GLU A 142 10.68 4.77 -6.96
C GLU A 142 10.24 6.19 -6.62
N PRO A 143 11.06 6.95 -5.88
CA PRO A 143 10.69 8.29 -5.42
C PRO A 143 10.92 9.36 -6.48
N TYR A 144 10.18 10.46 -6.33
CA TYR A 144 10.41 11.69 -7.08
C TYR A 144 10.41 12.85 -6.08
N ILE A 145 11.39 13.73 -6.19
CA ILE A 145 11.42 14.97 -5.41
C ILE A 145 10.93 16.09 -6.32
N LEU A 146 9.89 16.78 -5.88
CA LEU A 146 9.28 17.89 -6.63
C LEU A 146 10.04 19.20 -6.45
#